data_94d70b158e660b088e2b9b1dd33489dc
#
_entry.id   94d70b158e660b088e2b9b1dd33489dc
#
_cell.length_a   1.000
_cell.length_b   1.000
_cell.length_c   1.000
_cell.angle_alpha   90.00
_cell.angle_beta   90.00
_cell.angle_gamma   90.00
#
_symmetry.space_group_name_H-M   'P 1'
#
loop_
_entity.id
_entity.type
_entity.pdbx_description
1 polymer ?
#
loop_
_entity_poly.entity_id
_entity_poly.type
_entity_poly.pdbx_seq_one_letter_code
_entity_poly.pdbx_strand_id
1 'polypeptide(L)'
;MNKMISITLNDFSKKLSLFGVIAVFSFGFSCKQAEKPVEEIVDQREFQYGICTDSLDVTHYVMESGDNPATIFARLGFTPAQADSITKCASEVLDPRKLKAGMQYCTITSPDSLATIKYIIFPKSLTDFVIINLCEELPAAYPFAKEITYKRKFVNGTINSSLWNTMKEVGSDPLLAIKLSDVYAWQIDFFDVKEGDSFSAIYNEAFIDDTVSLSISSIEAAVFTHQGKAYKAIPFMQDSVQEYYDEEGKSLRKAFLKAPLDFFRITSRYSNARFHPILKRYRAHHGIDYSAPKGTPVKSIGAGVVIAKGFQGGGGNFLKIRHNSSYSTTYMHLSRFARGIRIGSTVQQGEVVAYVGSTGLSTGPHLDFRVYKNGQPINPLHVEAPPSKPVKPELRDSFLLVKKTLLNEIDSCIRLNLAHPNRTMALINANTNMK
;
A
#
# COMPACT_ATOMS: atom_id res chain seq x y z
N MET A 1 -31.81 -8.89 54.44
CA MET A 1 -32.73 -9.99 54.84
C MET A 1 -32.48 -11.15 53.90
N ASN A 2 -31.74 -12.12 54.41
CA ASN A 2 -31.94 -13.59 54.37
C ASN A 2 -32.01 -14.23 52.98
N LYS A 3 -31.32 -15.31 52.63
CA LYS A 3 -30.58 -16.35 53.43
C LYS A 3 -29.67 -17.12 52.48
N MET A 4 -28.45 -17.37 52.92
CA MET A 4 -27.58 -18.47 52.49
C MET A 4 -28.26 -19.83 52.71
N ILE A 5 -28.00 -20.82 51.82
CA ILE A 5 -27.91 -22.21 52.28
C ILE A 5 -26.78 -22.87 51.45
N SER A 6 -25.77 -23.30 52.19
CA SER A 6 -24.71 -24.25 51.91
C SER A 6 -25.23 -25.64 52.26
N ILE A 7 -24.90 -26.69 51.49
CA ILE A 7 -24.87 -28.06 51.99
C ILE A 7 -23.67 -28.78 51.37
N THR A 8 -22.95 -29.42 52.26
CA THR A 8 -21.67 -30.10 52.22
C THR A 8 -21.73 -31.54 51.71
N LEU A 9 -20.52 -32.04 51.35
CA LEU A 9 -20.12 -33.44 51.15
C LEU A 9 -20.71 -34.45 52.16
N ASN A 10 -20.90 -35.70 51.74
CA ASN A 10 -20.26 -36.83 52.45
C ASN A 10 -20.21 -38.13 51.64
N ASP A 11 -19.14 -38.84 51.87
CA ASP A 11 -18.76 -40.19 51.49
C ASP A 11 -19.80 -41.25 51.73
N PHE A 12 -19.76 -42.32 50.96
CA PHE A 12 -19.80 -43.69 51.51
C PHE A 12 -19.13 -44.71 50.60
N SER A 13 -18.17 -45.40 51.16
CA SER A 13 -17.40 -46.51 50.59
C SER A 13 -17.98 -47.86 50.96
N LYS A 14 -17.66 -48.87 50.13
CA LYS A 14 -17.58 -50.34 50.41
C LYS A 14 -18.86 -51.17 50.33
N LYS A 15 -18.96 -52.11 49.40
CA LYS A 15 -18.65 -53.51 49.60
C LYS A 15 -18.80 -54.39 48.35
N LEU A 16 -17.87 -55.28 48.24
CA LEU A 16 -17.62 -56.39 47.38
C LEU A 16 -18.80 -57.39 47.33
N SER A 17 -19.18 -57.91 46.13
CA SER A 17 -19.69 -59.25 45.95
C SER A 17 -19.56 -59.69 44.49
N LEU A 18 -18.92 -60.85 44.36
CA LEU A 18 -18.55 -61.60 43.18
C LEU A 18 -19.78 -62.40 42.69
N PHE A 19 -20.26 -62.23 41.46
CA PHE A 19 -21.00 -63.25 40.69
C PHE A 19 -20.79 -63.01 39.18
N GLY A 20 -20.21 -64.04 38.54
CA GLY A 20 -19.95 -64.02 37.11
C GLY A 20 -21.24 -64.24 36.30
N VAL A 21 -21.38 -63.40 35.28
CA VAL A 21 -22.28 -63.68 34.15
C VAL A 21 -21.55 -63.34 32.87
N ILE A 22 -21.36 -64.38 32.06
CA ILE A 22 -20.82 -64.30 30.70
C ILE A 22 -21.83 -63.48 29.86
N ALA A 23 -21.50 -62.28 29.42
CA ALA A 23 -22.20 -61.51 28.43
C ALA A 23 -21.42 -61.46 27.12
N VAL A 24 -21.98 -62.09 26.13
CA VAL A 24 -21.52 -62.10 24.74
C VAL A 24 -21.51 -60.65 24.21
N PHE A 25 -20.31 -60.12 23.99
CA PHE A 25 -20.16 -58.83 23.31
C PHE A 25 -20.41 -59.01 21.82
N SER A 26 -21.59 -58.66 21.37
CA SER A 26 -21.88 -58.39 19.96
C SER A 26 -21.25 -57.03 19.60
N PHE A 27 -20.13 -57.05 18.90
CA PHE A 27 -19.57 -55.88 18.25
C PHE A 27 -20.53 -55.41 17.14
N GLY A 28 -21.37 -54.45 17.45
CA GLY A 28 -22.06 -53.67 16.46
C GLY A 28 -21.08 -52.71 15.77
N PHE A 29 -20.61 -53.08 14.59
CA PHE A 29 -19.96 -52.11 13.69
C PHE A 29 -21.01 -51.09 13.26
N SER A 30 -21.04 -49.95 13.93
CA SER A 30 -21.70 -48.73 13.42
C SER A 30 -20.84 -48.19 12.28
N CYS A 31 -21.19 -48.57 11.05
CA CYS A 31 -20.71 -47.85 9.87
C CYS A 31 -21.22 -46.40 9.96
N LYS A 32 -20.35 -45.46 10.42
CA LYS A 32 -20.51 -44.07 10.06
C LYS A 32 -20.36 -44.00 8.55
N GLN A 33 -21.48 -43.80 7.84
CA GLN A 33 -21.44 -43.35 6.46
C GLN A 33 -20.58 -42.08 6.43
N ALA A 34 -19.43 -42.17 5.77
CA ALA A 34 -18.69 -40.99 5.41
C ALA A 34 -19.61 -40.13 4.52
N GLU A 35 -19.93 -38.93 4.98
CA GLU A 35 -20.56 -37.92 4.12
C GLU A 35 -19.67 -37.79 2.89
N LYS A 36 -20.22 -38.12 1.74
CA LYS A 36 -19.55 -37.85 0.46
C LYS A 36 -19.27 -36.37 0.43
N PRO A 37 -18.02 -35.94 0.06
CA PRO A 37 -17.77 -34.55 -0.18
C PRO A 37 -18.80 -34.04 -1.18
N VAL A 38 -19.48 -32.96 -0.84
CA VAL A 38 -20.34 -32.24 -1.78
C VAL A 38 -19.39 -31.83 -2.91
N GLU A 39 -19.53 -32.46 -4.08
CA GLU A 39 -18.87 -32.00 -5.28
C GLU A 39 -19.44 -30.59 -5.53
N GLU A 40 -18.62 -29.58 -5.30
CA GLU A 40 -18.87 -28.24 -5.79
C GLU A 40 -19.05 -28.37 -7.30
N ILE A 41 -20.27 -28.16 -7.77
CA ILE A 41 -20.59 -28.08 -9.20
C ILE A 41 -19.91 -26.80 -9.66
N VAL A 42 -18.66 -26.92 -10.16
CA VAL A 42 -17.97 -25.83 -10.81
C VAL A 42 -18.81 -25.45 -12.02
N ASP A 43 -19.36 -24.25 -11.99
CA ASP A 43 -20.09 -23.68 -13.14
C ASP A 43 -19.09 -23.59 -14.30
N GLN A 44 -19.26 -24.43 -15.31
CA GLN A 44 -18.35 -24.51 -16.45
C GLN A 44 -18.59 -23.40 -17.49
N ARG A 45 -19.58 -22.53 -17.25
CA ARG A 45 -19.86 -21.39 -18.14
C ARG A 45 -18.72 -20.39 -18.14
N GLU A 46 -18.38 -19.89 -19.29
CA GLU A 46 -17.37 -18.86 -19.47
C GLU A 46 -17.99 -17.46 -19.24
N PHE A 47 -17.38 -16.69 -18.34
CA PHE A 47 -17.82 -15.34 -18.03
C PHE A 47 -16.72 -14.34 -18.34
N GLN A 48 -17.05 -13.30 -19.12
CA GLN A 48 -16.21 -12.14 -19.31
C GLN A 48 -16.96 -10.87 -18.90
N TYR A 49 -16.35 -10.03 -18.08
CA TYR A 49 -16.98 -8.81 -17.55
C TYR A 49 -18.34 -9.07 -16.86
N GLY A 50 -18.51 -10.24 -16.23
CA GLY A 50 -19.76 -10.62 -15.60
C GLY A 50 -20.87 -11.06 -16.59
N ILE A 51 -20.58 -11.15 -17.87
CA ILE A 51 -21.48 -11.58 -18.95
C ILE A 51 -21.11 -13.02 -19.31
N CYS A 52 -22.13 -13.92 -19.36
CA CYS A 52 -21.93 -15.28 -19.86
C CYS A 52 -21.65 -15.23 -21.36
N THR A 53 -20.48 -15.72 -21.78
CA THR A 53 -20.00 -15.62 -23.16
C THR A 53 -20.02 -16.96 -23.92
N ASP A 54 -20.51 -18.05 -23.33
CA ASP A 54 -20.52 -19.40 -23.93
C ASP A 54 -21.09 -19.48 -25.36
N SER A 55 -22.02 -18.61 -25.69
CA SER A 55 -22.69 -18.57 -27.00
C SER A 55 -22.53 -17.18 -27.65
N LEU A 56 -21.46 -16.47 -27.37
CA LEU A 56 -21.21 -15.12 -27.88
C LEU A 56 -19.75 -14.99 -28.33
N ASP A 57 -19.53 -14.19 -29.34
CA ASP A 57 -18.20 -13.89 -29.86
C ASP A 57 -17.66 -12.62 -29.22
N VAL A 58 -16.43 -12.67 -28.70
CA VAL A 58 -15.74 -11.52 -28.11
C VAL A 58 -14.66 -11.04 -29.06
N THR A 59 -14.75 -9.78 -29.50
CA THR A 59 -13.78 -9.15 -30.40
C THR A 59 -13.11 -7.96 -29.71
N HIS A 60 -11.77 -7.98 -29.68
CA HIS A 60 -10.97 -6.91 -29.09
C HIS A 60 -10.49 -5.92 -30.15
N TYR A 61 -10.53 -4.63 -29.81
CA TYR A 61 -10.09 -3.52 -30.64
C TYR A 61 -9.11 -2.65 -29.87
N VAL A 62 -8.27 -1.93 -30.60
CA VAL A 62 -7.36 -0.92 -30.03
C VAL A 62 -7.84 0.47 -30.47
N MET A 63 -7.92 1.40 -29.54
CA MET A 63 -8.26 2.80 -29.84
C MET A 63 -7.12 3.46 -30.59
N GLU A 64 -7.45 4.18 -31.66
CA GLU A 64 -6.51 4.92 -32.49
C GLU A 64 -6.41 6.38 -32.05
N SER A 65 -5.40 7.07 -32.58
CA SER A 65 -5.26 8.53 -32.34
C SER A 65 -6.43 9.29 -32.99
N GLY A 66 -7.14 10.09 -32.18
CA GLY A 66 -8.31 10.83 -32.60
C GLY A 66 -9.65 10.11 -32.39
N ASP A 67 -9.61 8.87 -31.90
CA ASP A 67 -10.83 8.15 -31.56
C ASP A 67 -11.60 8.86 -30.43
N ASN A 68 -12.89 8.87 -30.60
CA ASN A 68 -13.88 9.29 -29.62
C ASN A 68 -15.12 8.37 -29.76
N PRO A 69 -16.07 8.38 -28.83
CA PRO A 69 -17.21 7.47 -28.87
C PRO A 69 -17.94 7.49 -30.22
N ALA A 70 -18.12 8.64 -30.85
CA ALA A 70 -18.84 8.74 -32.14
C ALA A 70 -18.07 8.06 -33.27
N THR A 71 -16.73 8.24 -33.35
CA THR A 71 -15.92 7.59 -34.39
C THR A 71 -15.85 6.08 -34.17
N ILE A 72 -15.77 5.64 -32.92
CA ILE A 72 -15.77 4.19 -32.56
C ILE A 72 -17.13 3.59 -32.96
N PHE A 73 -18.25 4.19 -32.60
CA PHE A 73 -19.59 3.68 -32.96
C PHE A 73 -19.82 3.65 -34.46
N ALA A 74 -19.36 4.68 -35.19
CA ALA A 74 -19.43 4.67 -36.65
C ALA A 74 -18.63 3.53 -37.28
N ARG A 75 -17.41 3.27 -36.74
CA ARG A 75 -16.56 2.12 -37.14
C ARG A 75 -17.23 0.77 -36.86
N LEU A 76 -18.00 0.67 -35.78
CA LEU A 76 -18.78 -0.51 -35.40
C LEU A 76 -20.10 -0.64 -36.21
N GLY A 77 -20.38 0.28 -37.14
CA GLY A 77 -21.56 0.21 -38.06
C GLY A 77 -22.85 0.85 -37.51
N PHE A 78 -22.79 1.56 -36.39
CA PHE A 78 -23.96 2.25 -35.85
C PHE A 78 -24.29 3.51 -36.67
N THR A 79 -25.58 3.74 -36.90
CA THR A 79 -26.07 4.98 -37.47
C THR A 79 -25.84 6.18 -36.54
N PRO A 80 -25.80 7.44 -37.05
CA PRO A 80 -25.63 8.61 -36.19
C PRO A 80 -26.67 8.72 -35.05
N ALA A 81 -27.91 8.32 -35.30
CA ALA A 81 -28.99 8.34 -34.31
C ALA A 81 -28.74 7.29 -33.20
N GLN A 82 -28.28 6.09 -33.57
CA GLN A 82 -27.91 5.04 -32.60
C GLN A 82 -26.69 5.47 -31.79
N ALA A 83 -25.67 6.03 -32.44
CA ALA A 83 -24.45 6.51 -31.76
C ALA A 83 -24.77 7.63 -30.75
N ASP A 84 -25.69 8.55 -31.08
CA ASP A 84 -26.15 9.60 -30.15
C ASP A 84 -26.89 9.00 -28.94
N SER A 85 -27.79 8.03 -29.17
CA SER A 85 -28.52 7.34 -28.12
C SER A 85 -27.54 6.60 -27.17
N ILE A 86 -26.57 5.85 -27.73
CA ILE A 86 -25.53 5.14 -26.96
C ILE A 86 -24.67 6.13 -26.19
N THR A 87 -24.26 7.22 -26.80
CA THR A 87 -23.43 8.26 -26.14
C THR A 87 -24.18 8.90 -24.97
N LYS A 88 -25.46 9.19 -25.13
CA LYS A 88 -26.29 9.76 -24.06
C LYS A 88 -26.44 8.82 -22.88
N CYS A 89 -26.73 7.55 -23.12
CA CYS A 89 -26.87 6.58 -22.01
C CYS A 89 -25.54 6.34 -21.28
N ALA A 90 -24.42 6.41 -21.98
CA ALA A 90 -23.10 6.22 -21.38
C ALA A 90 -22.54 7.47 -20.67
N SER A 91 -23.11 8.65 -20.86
CA SER A 91 -22.54 9.95 -20.45
C SER A 91 -22.30 10.08 -18.94
N GLU A 92 -23.05 9.39 -18.10
CA GLU A 92 -22.88 9.43 -16.64
C GLU A 92 -21.74 8.54 -16.14
N VAL A 93 -21.42 7.48 -16.88
CA VAL A 93 -20.44 6.46 -16.44
C VAL A 93 -19.15 6.45 -17.25
N LEU A 94 -19.18 6.97 -18.50
CA LEU A 94 -18.04 7.04 -19.42
C LEU A 94 -17.66 8.51 -19.68
N ASP A 95 -16.48 8.94 -19.22
CA ASP A 95 -15.90 10.23 -19.59
C ASP A 95 -15.08 10.08 -20.88
N PRO A 96 -15.53 10.60 -22.03
CA PRO A 96 -14.82 10.45 -23.30
C PRO A 96 -13.39 11.01 -23.29
N ARG A 97 -13.11 12.01 -22.43
CA ARG A 97 -11.78 12.64 -22.31
C ARG A 97 -10.74 11.72 -21.68
N LYS A 98 -11.17 10.63 -21.05
CA LYS A 98 -10.30 9.61 -20.44
C LYS A 98 -9.95 8.50 -21.42
N LEU A 99 -10.64 8.39 -22.53
CA LEU A 99 -10.30 7.45 -23.60
C LEU A 99 -9.03 7.93 -24.32
N LYS A 100 -8.06 7.03 -24.49
CA LYS A 100 -6.75 7.34 -25.07
C LYS A 100 -6.37 6.33 -26.12
N ALA A 101 -5.65 6.78 -27.14
CA ALA A 101 -5.03 5.89 -28.11
C ALA A 101 -4.20 4.80 -27.41
N GLY A 102 -4.28 3.59 -27.91
CA GLY A 102 -3.64 2.41 -27.34
C GLY A 102 -4.46 1.67 -26.27
N MET A 103 -5.55 2.25 -25.75
CA MET A 103 -6.47 1.51 -24.87
C MET A 103 -7.24 0.47 -25.69
N GLN A 104 -7.46 -0.70 -25.09
CA GLN A 104 -8.25 -1.75 -25.71
C GLN A 104 -9.70 -1.66 -25.27
N TYR A 105 -10.63 -1.78 -26.20
CA TYR A 105 -12.04 -1.98 -25.92
C TYR A 105 -12.51 -3.26 -26.61
N CYS A 106 -13.64 -3.81 -26.23
CA CYS A 106 -14.16 -5.01 -26.88
C CYS A 106 -15.67 -4.90 -27.14
N THR A 107 -16.12 -5.67 -28.12
CA THR A 107 -17.54 -5.94 -28.38
C THR A 107 -17.83 -7.41 -28.12
N ILE A 108 -19.06 -7.67 -27.67
CA ILE A 108 -19.60 -9.01 -27.55
C ILE A 108 -20.80 -9.08 -28.51
N THR A 109 -20.73 -10.03 -29.43
CA THR A 109 -21.70 -10.17 -30.54
C THR A 109 -22.40 -11.51 -30.50
N SER A 110 -23.56 -11.60 -31.13
CA SER A 110 -24.20 -12.91 -31.39
C SER A 110 -23.37 -13.73 -32.38
N PRO A 111 -23.38 -15.09 -32.24
CA PRO A 111 -22.58 -15.98 -33.11
C PRO A 111 -23.23 -16.24 -34.47
N ASP A 112 -24.39 -15.61 -34.75
CA ASP A 112 -25.09 -15.74 -36.00
C ASP A 112 -24.42 -14.94 -37.15
N SER A 113 -24.86 -15.16 -38.37
CA SER A 113 -24.33 -14.48 -39.56
C SER A 113 -24.53 -12.96 -39.54
N LEU A 114 -25.40 -12.42 -38.67
CA LEU A 114 -25.63 -11.00 -38.49
C LEU A 114 -24.62 -10.35 -37.56
N ALA A 115 -23.95 -11.13 -36.72
CA ALA A 115 -22.95 -10.69 -35.73
C ALA A 115 -23.40 -9.43 -34.94
N THR A 116 -24.65 -9.46 -34.47
CA THR A 116 -25.28 -8.31 -33.81
C THR A 116 -24.55 -7.96 -32.54
N ILE A 117 -24.07 -6.74 -32.36
CA ILE A 117 -23.40 -6.29 -31.15
C ILE A 117 -24.41 -6.22 -30.01
N LYS A 118 -24.12 -7.01 -28.96
CA LYS A 118 -24.92 -7.08 -27.74
C LYS A 118 -24.38 -6.20 -26.63
N TYR A 119 -23.05 -6.12 -26.55
CA TYR A 119 -22.37 -5.29 -25.55
C TYR A 119 -21.15 -4.61 -26.15
N ILE A 120 -20.84 -3.42 -25.63
CA ILE A 120 -19.58 -2.71 -25.88
C ILE A 120 -18.94 -2.44 -24.52
N ILE A 121 -17.67 -2.79 -24.34
CA ILE A 121 -16.95 -2.67 -23.08
C ILE A 121 -15.79 -1.72 -23.23
N PHE A 122 -15.81 -0.61 -22.50
CA PHE A 122 -14.74 0.38 -22.45
C PHE A 122 -13.97 0.27 -21.13
N PRO A 123 -12.63 0.23 -21.15
CA PRO A 123 -11.82 0.26 -19.93
C PRO A 123 -11.79 1.66 -19.31
N LYS A 124 -11.82 1.74 -17.99
CA LYS A 124 -11.49 2.95 -17.20
C LYS A 124 -10.14 2.80 -16.50
N SER A 125 -9.82 1.57 -16.10
CA SER A 125 -8.55 1.16 -15.50
C SER A 125 -8.28 -0.32 -15.84
N LEU A 126 -7.29 -0.93 -15.21
CA LEU A 126 -7.06 -2.38 -15.33
C LEU A 126 -8.20 -3.21 -14.70
N THR A 127 -8.89 -2.65 -13.72
CA THR A 127 -9.98 -3.31 -12.96
C THR A 127 -11.35 -2.81 -13.32
N ASP A 128 -11.48 -1.56 -13.72
CA ASP A 128 -12.78 -0.88 -13.89
C ASP A 128 -13.11 -0.71 -15.36
N PHE A 129 -14.33 -1.02 -15.70
CA PHE A 129 -14.87 -0.98 -17.05
C PHE A 129 -16.22 -0.28 -17.08
N VAL A 130 -16.64 0.15 -18.26
CA VAL A 130 -18.01 0.56 -18.55
C VAL A 130 -18.57 -0.44 -19.55
N ILE A 131 -19.69 -1.06 -19.22
CA ILE A 131 -20.43 -1.96 -20.09
C ILE A 131 -21.61 -1.17 -20.65
N ILE A 132 -21.72 -1.16 -21.98
CA ILE A 132 -22.88 -0.65 -22.68
C ILE A 132 -23.66 -1.88 -23.18
N ASN A 133 -24.85 -2.07 -22.63
CA ASN A 133 -25.77 -3.15 -22.98
C ASN A 133 -26.71 -2.68 -24.10
N LEU A 134 -26.76 -3.44 -25.18
CA LEU A 134 -27.56 -3.17 -26.37
C LEU A 134 -28.57 -4.31 -26.63
N CYS A 135 -28.82 -5.18 -25.65
CA CYS A 135 -29.72 -6.32 -25.80
C CYS A 135 -31.20 -5.89 -25.78
N GLU A 136 -31.52 -4.71 -25.26
CA GLU A 136 -32.88 -4.17 -25.13
C GLU A 136 -33.14 -3.08 -26.17
N GLU A 137 -34.40 -2.64 -26.31
CA GLU A 137 -34.79 -1.58 -27.24
C GLU A 137 -34.03 -0.26 -26.98
N LEU A 138 -33.76 0.04 -25.69
CA LEU A 138 -32.98 1.21 -25.29
C LEU A 138 -31.65 0.78 -24.73
N PRO A 139 -30.53 1.38 -25.16
CA PRO A 139 -29.22 1.09 -24.62
C PRO A 139 -29.12 1.48 -23.14
N ALA A 140 -28.45 0.63 -22.34
CA ALA A 140 -28.15 0.89 -20.94
C ALA A 140 -26.62 0.85 -20.71
N ALA A 141 -26.10 1.73 -19.87
CA ALA A 141 -24.68 1.74 -19.54
C ALA A 141 -24.48 1.70 -18.02
N TYR A 142 -23.56 0.84 -17.55
CA TYR A 142 -23.27 0.66 -16.14
C TYR A 142 -21.77 0.37 -15.90
N PRO A 143 -21.25 0.73 -14.72
CA PRO A 143 -19.89 0.38 -14.36
C PRO A 143 -19.79 -1.11 -14.00
N PHE A 144 -18.65 -1.71 -14.33
CA PHE A 144 -18.27 -3.05 -13.89
C PHE A 144 -16.84 -2.99 -13.33
N ALA A 145 -16.61 -3.67 -12.23
CA ALA A 145 -15.27 -3.83 -11.66
C ALA A 145 -14.95 -5.31 -11.57
N LYS A 146 -13.77 -5.70 -12.09
CA LYS A 146 -13.25 -7.05 -11.88
C LYS A 146 -12.95 -7.26 -10.40
N GLU A 147 -13.22 -8.44 -9.91
CA GLU A 147 -12.91 -8.81 -8.54
C GLU A 147 -11.39 -8.85 -8.34
N ILE A 148 -10.95 -8.26 -7.23
CA ILE A 148 -9.55 -8.29 -6.82
C ILE A 148 -9.42 -9.37 -5.75
N THR A 149 -8.63 -10.40 -6.06
CA THR A 149 -8.27 -11.43 -5.10
C THR A 149 -6.93 -11.12 -4.45
N TYR A 150 -6.74 -11.56 -3.21
CA TYR A 150 -5.51 -11.33 -2.46
C TYR A 150 -4.88 -12.67 -2.13
N LYS A 151 -3.62 -12.86 -2.55
CA LYS A 151 -2.84 -14.06 -2.23
C LYS A 151 -1.77 -13.71 -1.23
N ARG A 152 -1.80 -14.42 -0.12
CA ARG A 152 -0.79 -14.31 0.93
C ARG A 152 0.42 -15.14 0.54
N LYS A 153 1.59 -14.53 0.53
CA LYS A 153 2.84 -15.16 0.07
C LYS A 153 3.97 -14.96 1.07
N PHE A 154 4.90 -15.90 1.05
CA PHE A 154 6.18 -15.80 1.74
C PHE A 154 7.30 -15.81 0.72
N VAL A 155 8.32 -15.00 0.97
CA VAL A 155 9.55 -14.97 0.18
C VAL A 155 10.75 -14.79 1.11
N ASN A 156 11.86 -15.44 0.78
CA ASN A 156 13.16 -15.13 1.36
C ASN A 156 14.24 -15.21 0.29
N GLY A 157 15.32 -14.47 0.47
CA GLY A 157 16.44 -14.49 -0.46
C GLY A 157 17.68 -13.84 0.13
N THR A 158 18.84 -14.27 -0.37
CA THR A 158 20.12 -13.62 -0.14
C THR A 158 20.50 -12.83 -1.38
N ILE A 159 20.93 -11.60 -1.20
CA ILE A 159 21.25 -10.68 -2.29
C ILE A 159 22.60 -11.03 -2.88
N ASN A 160 22.62 -11.37 -4.17
CA ASN A 160 23.83 -11.71 -4.92
C ASN A 160 24.29 -10.59 -5.84
N SER A 161 23.39 -9.69 -6.25
CA SER A 161 23.71 -8.54 -7.11
C SER A 161 22.95 -7.30 -6.68
N SER A 162 21.63 -7.29 -6.82
CA SER A 162 20.75 -6.23 -6.37
C SER A 162 19.48 -6.82 -5.79
N LEU A 163 18.83 -6.09 -4.88
CA LEU A 163 17.55 -6.51 -4.30
C LEU A 163 16.49 -6.76 -5.39
N TRP A 164 16.45 -5.90 -6.41
CA TRP A 164 15.53 -6.04 -7.55
C TRP A 164 15.73 -7.34 -8.34
N ASN A 165 16.98 -7.69 -8.64
CA ASN A 165 17.29 -8.93 -9.36
C ASN A 165 17.00 -10.15 -8.50
N THR A 166 17.36 -10.09 -7.21
CA THR A 166 17.09 -11.20 -6.29
C THR A 166 15.59 -11.46 -6.14
N MET A 167 14.73 -10.40 -6.14
CA MET A 167 13.27 -10.61 -6.17
C MET A 167 12.81 -11.43 -7.39
N LYS A 168 13.34 -11.14 -8.57
CA LYS A 168 13.04 -11.93 -9.78
C LYS A 168 13.54 -13.37 -9.69
N GLU A 169 14.76 -13.56 -9.18
CA GLU A 169 15.38 -14.89 -9.01
C GLU A 169 14.57 -15.79 -8.07
N VAL A 170 14.01 -15.22 -7.00
CA VAL A 170 13.15 -15.96 -6.06
C VAL A 170 11.67 -16.04 -6.51
N GLY A 171 11.34 -15.55 -7.70
CA GLY A 171 9.99 -15.61 -8.28
C GLY A 171 8.98 -14.66 -7.56
N SER A 172 9.45 -13.57 -6.99
CA SER A 172 8.60 -12.51 -6.41
C SER A 172 8.48 -11.32 -7.35
N ASP A 173 7.39 -10.54 -7.20
CA ASP A 173 7.28 -9.26 -7.90
C ASP A 173 8.38 -8.29 -7.40
N PRO A 174 9.21 -7.72 -8.29
CA PRO A 174 10.24 -6.74 -7.92
C PRO A 174 9.69 -5.49 -7.21
N LEU A 175 8.41 -5.16 -7.36
CA LEU A 175 7.77 -4.07 -6.60
C LEU A 175 7.81 -4.30 -5.08
N LEU A 176 7.98 -5.55 -4.62
CA LEU A 176 8.19 -5.85 -3.21
C LEU A 176 9.47 -5.19 -2.67
N ALA A 177 10.52 -5.04 -3.50
CA ALA A 177 11.73 -4.32 -3.11
C ALA A 177 11.43 -2.85 -2.73
N ILE A 178 10.53 -2.19 -3.49
CA ILE A 178 10.09 -0.82 -3.19
C ILE A 178 9.32 -0.80 -1.86
N LYS A 179 8.39 -1.74 -1.65
CA LYS A 179 7.63 -1.81 -0.39
C LYS A 179 8.52 -2.07 0.83
N LEU A 180 9.52 -2.95 0.70
CA LEU A 180 10.50 -3.17 1.77
C LEU A 180 11.35 -1.92 2.01
N SER A 181 11.77 -1.22 0.94
CA SER A 181 12.50 0.03 1.11
C SER A 181 11.69 1.11 1.82
N ASP A 182 10.39 1.19 1.59
CA ASP A 182 9.50 2.11 2.31
C ASP A 182 9.39 1.75 3.80
N VAL A 183 9.26 0.45 4.13
CA VAL A 183 9.18 -0.03 5.52
C VAL A 183 10.45 0.28 6.30
N TYR A 184 11.61 0.05 5.70
CA TYR A 184 12.91 0.21 6.36
C TYR A 184 13.64 1.52 6.02
N ALA A 185 12.99 2.47 5.35
CA ALA A 185 13.59 3.71 4.84
C ALA A 185 14.44 4.50 5.87
N TRP A 186 14.20 4.27 7.15
CA TRP A 186 14.86 4.97 8.24
C TRP A 186 15.97 4.18 8.92
N GLN A 187 16.00 2.87 8.74
CA GLN A 187 16.96 1.97 9.35
C GLN A 187 18.06 1.59 8.36
N ILE A 188 17.70 1.45 7.08
CA ILE A 188 18.57 0.91 6.04
C ILE A 188 18.68 1.94 4.90
N ASP A 189 19.89 2.19 4.45
CA ASP A 189 20.12 2.89 3.18
C ASP A 189 20.12 1.84 2.06
N PHE A 190 19.03 1.78 1.29
CA PHE A 190 18.89 0.81 0.23
C PHE A 190 19.83 1.01 -0.96
N PHE A 191 20.54 2.16 -1.01
CA PHE A 191 21.65 2.34 -1.96
C PHE A 191 22.94 1.67 -1.47
N ASP A 192 23.05 1.30 -0.18
CA ASP A 192 24.21 0.61 0.41
C ASP A 192 23.96 -0.89 0.64
N VAL A 193 22.82 -1.41 0.18
CA VAL A 193 22.50 -2.84 0.22
C VAL A 193 23.45 -3.60 -0.69
N LYS A 194 24.07 -4.66 -0.15
CA LYS A 194 25.20 -5.38 -0.76
C LYS A 194 24.94 -6.87 -0.88
N GLU A 195 25.80 -7.50 -1.65
CA GLU A 195 25.93 -8.96 -1.68
C GLU A 195 26.14 -9.52 -0.27
N GLY A 196 25.41 -10.58 0.07
CA GLY A 196 25.38 -11.19 1.38
C GLY A 196 24.30 -10.66 2.33
N ASP A 197 23.70 -9.50 2.04
CA ASP A 197 22.48 -9.06 2.74
C ASP A 197 21.33 -10.01 2.40
N SER A 198 20.34 -10.12 3.28
CA SER A 198 19.22 -11.04 3.08
C SER A 198 17.89 -10.47 3.56
N PHE A 199 16.81 -11.03 3.06
CA PHE A 199 15.47 -10.64 3.46
C PHE A 199 14.54 -11.85 3.57
N SER A 200 13.52 -11.70 4.40
CA SER A 200 12.36 -12.60 4.48
C SER A 200 11.12 -11.76 4.68
N ALA A 201 10.04 -12.04 3.97
CA ALA A 201 8.81 -11.29 4.09
C ALA A 201 7.57 -12.16 3.88
N ILE A 202 6.54 -11.92 4.69
CA ILE A 202 5.17 -12.35 4.46
C ILE A 202 4.40 -11.12 3.96
N TYR A 203 3.72 -11.26 2.83
CA TYR A 203 3.06 -10.15 2.17
C TYR A 203 1.79 -10.59 1.43
N ASN A 204 0.90 -9.64 1.17
CA ASN A 204 -0.28 -9.85 0.35
C ASN A 204 -0.08 -9.21 -1.03
N GLU A 205 -0.36 -9.98 -2.05
CA GLU A 205 -0.33 -9.55 -3.44
C GLU A 205 -1.74 -9.60 -4.03
N ALA A 206 -2.13 -8.51 -4.67
CA ALA A 206 -3.42 -8.34 -5.31
C ALA A 206 -3.40 -8.86 -6.74
N PHE A 207 -4.42 -9.61 -7.13
CA PHE A 207 -4.57 -10.21 -8.46
C PHE A 207 -5.92 -9.87 -9.08
N ILE A 208 -5.94 -9.79 -10.41
CA ILE A 208 -7.15 -9.86 -11.22
C ILE A 208 -7.21 -11.25 -11.85
N ASP A 209 -8.41 -11.81 -11.91
CA ASP A 209 -8.68 -13.10 -12.54
C ASP A 209 -7.71 -14.20 -12.01
N ASP A 210 -7.33 -14.12 -10.74
CA ASP A 210 -6.40 -15.00 -10.02
C ASP A 210 -4.99 -15.17 -10.63
N THR A 211 -4.71 -14.57 -11.75
CA THR A 211 -3.47 -14.79 -12.50
C THR A 211 -2.64 -13.53 -12.73
N VAL A 212 -3.27 -12.40 -12.92
CA VAL A 212 -2.58 -11.14 -13.25
C VAL A 212 -2.30 -10.37 -11.97
N SER A 213 -1.02 -10.29 -11.59
CA SER A 213 -0.57 -9.47 -10.45
C SER A 213 -0.81 -7.98 -10.73
N LEU A 214 -1.46 -7.30 -9.79
CA LEU A 214 -1.72 -5.87 -9.82
C LEU A 214 -0.69 -5.09 -9.03
N SER A 215 -0.46 -5.52 -7.80
CA SER A 215 0.41 -4.80 -6.86
C SER A 215 0.64 -5.61 -5.58
N ILE A 216 1.71 -5.26 -4.87
CA ILE A 216 1.88 -5.66 -3.47
C ILE A 216 0.97 -4.77 -2.62
N SER A 217 -0.05 -5.35 -2.00
CA SER A 217 -1.04 -4.60 -1.21
C SER A 217 -0.50 -4.25 0.17
N SER A 218 0.11 -5.21 0.87
CA SER A 218 0.66 -5.00 2.23
C SER A 218 1.81 -5.96 2.54
N ILE A 219 2.68 -5.55 3.45
CA ILE A 219 3.65 -6.43 4.11
C ILE A 219 3.10 -6.78 5.49
N GLU A 220 2.94 -8.07 5.78
CA GLU A 220 2.44 -8.54 7.08
C GLU A 220 3.54 -8.75 8.11
N ALA A 221 4.73 -9.09 7.66
CA ALA A 221 5.93 -9.11 8.49
C ALA A 221 7.16 -9.19 7.60
N ALA A 222 8.27 -8.62 8.04
CA ALA A 222 9.51 -8.78 7.33
C ALA A 222 10.72 -8.78 8.28
N VAL A 223 11.78 -9.43 7.84
CA VAL A 223 13.12 -9.37 8.43
C VAL A 223 14.09 -9.03 7.32
N PHE A 224 14.86 -7.98 7.49
CA PHE A 224 15.91 -7.59 6.56
C PHE A 224 17.25 -7.60 7.29
N THR A 225 18.20 -8.40 6.83
CA THR A 225 19.56 -8.44 7.37
C THR A 225 20.48 -7.61 6.50
N HIS A 226 21.02 -6.54 7.05
CA HIS A 226 21.95 -5.64 6.37
C HIS A 226 23.23 -5.51 7.18
N GLN A 227 24.36 -5.79 6.53
CA GLN A 227 25.69 -5.77 7.17
C GLN A 227 25.75 -6.61 8.46
N GLY A 228 25.13 -7.81 8.43
CA GLY A 228 25.08 -8.75 9.57
C GLY A 228 24.09 -8.39 10.69
N LYS A 229 23.39 -7.25 10.60
CA LYS A 229 22.37 -6.85 11.56
C LYS A 229 20.96 -7.10 11.01
N ALA A 230 20.16 -7.86 11.77
CA ALA A 230 18.76 -8.09 11.43
C ALA A 230 17.87 -6.92 11.89
N TYR A 231 17.02 -6.45 10.99
CA TYR A 231 15.98 -5.45 11.21
C TYR A 231 14.63 -6.12 11.02
N LYS A 232 13.79 -6.15 12.05
CA LYS A 232 12.48 -6.78 12.01
C LYS A 232 11.40 -5.73 11.87
N ALA A 233 10.42 -5.98 11.02
CA ALA A 233 9.26 -5.13 10.79
C ALA A 233 7.99 -5.90 11.18
N ILE A 234 7.38 -5.49 12.28
CA ILE A 234 6.19 -6.10 12.86
C ILE A 234 5.06 -5.07 12.73
N PRO A 235 4.04 -5.33 11.89
CA PRO A 235 2.89 -4.43 11.79
C PRO A 235 2.06 -4.50 13.04
N PHE A 236 1.61 -3.35 13.52
CA PHE A 236 0.72 -3.26 14.64
C PHE A 236 -0.21 -2.06 14.51
N MET A 237 -1.47 -2.25 14.88
CA MET A 237 -2.50 -1.22 14.81
C MET A 237 -2.61 -0.51 16.16
N GLN A 238 -2.40 0.80 16.17
CA GLN A 238 -2.77 1.65 17.30
C GLN A 238 -3.33 2.98 16.81
N ASP A 239 -4.25 3.58 17.55
CA ASP A 239 -4.92 4.84 17.17
C ASP A 239 -5.54 4.78 15.75
N SER A 240 -6.07 3.62 15.33
CA SER A 240 -6.62 3.36 13.99
C SER A 240 -5.61 3.52 12.83
N VAL A 241 -4.30 3.50 13.15
CA VAL A 241 -3.22 3.56 12.17
C VAL A 241 -2.35 2.32 12.32
N GLN A 242 -2.11 1.62 11.20
CA GLN A 242 -1.15 0.53 11.16
C GLN A 242 0.23 1.09 10.84
N GLU A 243 1.19 0.79 11.71
CA GLU A 243 2.60 1.11 11.51
C GLU A 243 3.47 -0.12 11.75
N TYR A 244 4.76 -0.02 11.37
CA TYR A 244 5.73 -1.08 11.62
C TYR A 244 6.60 -0.74 12.83
N TYR A 245 6.87 -1.76 13.65
CA TYR A 245 7.65 -1.66 14.88
C TYR A 245 8.79 -2.67 14.88
N ASP A 246 9.85 -2.35 15.61
CA ASP A 246 10.93 -3.30 15.92
C ASP A 246 10.49 -4.27 17.04
N GLU A 247 11.41 -5.16 17.45
CA GLU A 247 11.14 -6.16 18.49
C GLU A 247 10.84 -5.57 19.86
N GLU A 248 11.34 -4.36 20.14
CA GLU A 248 11.13 -3.61 21.37
C GLU A 248 9.84 -2.78 21.35
N GLY A 249 9.12 -2.76 20.21
CA GLY A 249 7.94 -1.95 20.02
C GLY A 249 8.25 -0.48 19.73
N LYS A 250 9.47 -0.16 19.28
CA LYS A 250 9.81 1.17 18.77
C LYS A 250 9.36 1.26 17.31
N SER A 251 8.70 2.36 16.93
CA SER A 251 8.29 2.55 15.54
C SER A 251 9.51 2.57 14.61
N LEU A 252 9.41 1.85 13.49
CA LEU A 252 10.38 1.90 12.40
C LEU A 252 10.34 3.25 11.68
N ARG A 253 9.23 3.98 11.74
CA ARG A 253 9.17 5.35 11.26
C ARG A 253 9.90 6.28 12.20
N LYS A 254 10.72 7.14 11.64
CA LYS A 254 11.23 8.31 12.38
C LYS A 254 10.22 9.45 12.27
N ALA A 255 10.17 10.28 13.29
CA ALA A 255 9.27 11.42 13.33
C ALA A 255 9.53 12.44 12.21
N PHE A 256 10.71 12.39 11.56
CA PHE A 256 11.10 13.34 10.51
C PHE A 256 11.67 12.63 9.28
N LEU A 257 11.34 13.13 8.08
CA LEU A 257 11.99 12.77 6.82
C LEU A 257 13.45 13.28 6.79
N LYS A 258 14.33 12.55 6.11
CA LYS A 258 15.73 12.98 5.91
C LYS A 258 15.84 14.30 5.12
N ALA A 259 14.89 14.54 4.20
CA ALA A 259 14.82 15.75 3.39
C ALA A 259 13.37 16.12 3.05
N PRO A 260 13.08 17.40 2.80
CA PRO A 260 11.75 17.88 2.43
C PRO A 260 11.42 17.75 0.94
N LEU A 261 12.31 17.17 0.12
CA LEU A 261 12.19 17.00 -1.32
C LEU A 261 12.57 15.56 -1.70
N ASP A 262 11.92 15.02 -2.74
CA ASP A 262 12.26 13.68 -3.26
C ASP A 262 13.54 13.71 -4.12
N PHE A 263 13.70 14.77 -4.92
CA PHE A 263 14.85 14.95 -5.81
C PHE A 263 15.47 16.33 -5.57
N PHE A 264 16.77 16.37 -5.26
CA PHE A 264 17.47 17.59 -4.94
C PHE A 264 18.98 17.44 -5.08
N ARG A 265 19.67 18.60 -5.16
CA ARG A 265 21.11 18.71 -4.96
C ARG A 265 21.37 19.72 -3.85
N ILE A 266 22.18 19.38 -2.86
CA ILE A 266 22.60 20.33 -1.83
C ILE A 266 23.61 21.31 -2.43
N THR A 267 23.24 22.59 -2.45
CA THR A 267 24.08 23.68 -2.99
C THR A 267 24.73 24.51 -1.89
N SER A 268 24.16 24.53 -0.68
CA SER A 268 24.75 25.14 0.48
C SER A 268 24.41 24.38 1.76
N ARG A 269 25.43 24.19 2.59
CA ARG A 269 25.28 23.49 3.88
C ARG A 269 25.11 24.51 5.02
N TYR A 270 24.68 24.01 6.17
CA TYR A 270 24.64 24.76 7.42
C TYR A 270 26.03 25.33 7.76
N SER A 271 26.09 26.61 8.10
CA SER A 271 27.37 27.30 8.45
C SER A 271 27.08 28.50 9.35
N ASN A 272 27.92 28.71 10.35
CA ASN A 272 27.87 29.92 11.17
C ASN A 272 28.46 31.14 10.48
N ALA A 273 29.30 30.95 9.44
CA ALA A 273 29.88 32.04 8.65
C ALA A 273 30.14 31.56 7.23
N ARG A 274 29.35 32.03 6.25
CA ARG A 274 29.61 31.85 4.82
C ARG A 274 29.55 33.18 4.09
N PHE A 275 30.28 33.32 3.00
CA PHE A 275 30.19 34.48 2.13
C PHE A 275 28.84 34.48 1.39
N HIS A 276 28.04 35.53 1.60
CA HIS A 276 26.73 35.63 1.00
C HIS A 276 26.84 36.18 -0.44
N PRO A 277 26.35 35.41 -1.47
CA PRO A 277 26.61 35.74 -2.87
C PRO A 277 26.00 37.09 -3.30
N ILE A 278 24.83 37.47 -2.76
CA ILE A 278 24.14 38.71 -3.10
C ILE A 278 24.64 39.86 -2.21
N LEU A 279 24.74 39.68 -0.90
CA LEU A 279 25.07 40.74 0.04
C LEU A 279 26.58 41.01 0.12
N LYS A 280 27.41 40.16 -0.52
CA LYS A 280 28.88 40.29 -0.58
C LYS A 280 29.56 40.46 0.79
N ARG A 281 29.02 39.79 1.83
CA ARG A 281 29.59 39.82 3.19
C ARG A 281 29.39 38.44 3.86
N TYR A 282 30.20 38.18 4.88
CA TYR A 282 30.03 36.97 5.67
C TYR A 282 28.75 37.02 6.51
N ARG A 283 28.02 35.93 6.50
CA ARG A 283 26.76 35.77 7.24
C ARG A 283 26.53 34.31 7.58
N ALA A 284 25.88 34.05 8.72
CA ALA A 284 25.43 32.73 9.07
C ALA A 284 24.36 32.23 8.08
N HIS A 285 24.42 30.95 7.74
CA HIS A 285 23.42 30.23 7.03
C HIS A 285 22.96 29.05 7.89
N HIS A 286 21.94 29.24 8.69
CA HIS A 286 21.41 28.24 9.62
C HIS A 286 20.37 27.32 8.97
N GLY A 287 20.66 26.86 7.76
CA GLY A 287 19.81 25.99 6.95
C GLY A 287 20.61 25.18 5.94
N ILE A 288 19.89 24.48 5.10
CA ILE A 288 20.41 23.76 3.92
C ILE A 288 19.69 24.32 2.70
N ASP A 289 20.45 24.69 1.66
CA ASP A 289 19.89 25.06 0.37
C ASP A 289 19.82 23.82 -0.54
N TYR A 290 18.61 23.42 -0.86
CA TYR A 290 18.32 22.34 -1.80
C TYR A 290 17.95 22.91 -3.16
N SER A 291 18.81 22.77 -4.16
CA SER A 291 18.52 23.15 -5.55
C SER A 291 17.53 22.13 -6.15
N ALA A 292 16.43 22.64 -6.68
CA ALA A 292 15.43 21.89 -7.41
C ALA A 292 14.65 22.81 -8.35
N PRO A 293 14.04 22.31 -9.43
CA PRO A 293 13.24 23.11 -10.35
C PRO A 293 12.11 23.87 -9.63
N LYS A 294 11.78 25.08 -10.13
CA LYS A 294 10.60 25.81 -9.63
C LYS A 294 9.34 24.97 -9.80
N GLY A 295 8.54 24.86 -8.74
CA GLY A 295 7.32 24.06 -8.73
C GLY A 295 7.50 22.63 -8.20
N THR A 296 8.73 22.19 -7.89
CA THR A 296 8.97 20.91 -7.20
C THR A 296 8.19 20.87 -5.89
N PRO A 297 7.45 19.79 -5.60
CA PRO A 297 6.70 19.65 -4.35
C PRO A 297 7.64 19.69 -3.12
N VAL A 298 7.29 20.51 -2.13
CA VAL A 298 7.94 20.58 -0.82
C VAL A 298 7.07 19.86 0.20
N LYS A 299 7.65 18.85 0.84
CA LYS A 299 6.96 18.00 1.82
C LYS A 299 7.29 18.43 3.26
N SER A 300 6.31 18.32 4.15
CA SER A 300 6.58 18.40 5.59
C SER A 300 7.45 17.22 6.01
N ILE A 301 8.57 17.51 6.68
CA ILE A 301 9.45 16.41 7.14
C ILE A 301 8.83 15.61 8.29
N GLY A 302 7.84 16.13 8.99
CA GLY A 302 7.14 15.46 10.10
C GLY A 302 5.70 15.91 10.20
N ALA A 303 4.88 15.14 10.90
CA ALA A 303 3.56 15.60 11.30
C ALA A 303 3.68 16.85 12.19
N GLY A 304 2.72 17.77 12.09
CA GLY A 304 2.76 18.99 12.89
C GLY A 304 1.66 19.97 12.57
N VAL A 305 1.80 21.17 13.11
CA VAL A 305 0.86 22.27 12.92
C VAL A 305 1.58 23.47 12.30
N VAL A 306 0.97 24.05 11.28
CA VAL A 306 1.47 25.29 10.65
C VAL A 306 1.32 26.44 11.64
N ILE A 307 2.45 27.04 12.05
CA ILE A 307 2.47 28.13 13.05
C ILE A 307 2.77 29.49 12.44
N ALA A 308 3.34 29.54 11.24
CA ALA A 308 3.54 30.78 10.49
C ALA A 308 3.57 30.53 8.99
N LYS A 309 3.08 31.49 8.21
CA LYS A 309 3.03 31.47 6.76
C LYS A 309 2.94 32.91 6.25
N GLY A 310 3.70 33.24 5.22
CA GLY A 310 3.65 34.60 4.66
C GLY A 310 4.86 34.91 3.78
N PHE A 311 5.15 36.21 3.64
CA PHE A 311 6.32 36.73 2.94
C PHE A 311 7.24 37.46 3.91
N GLN A 312 8.52 37.13 3.87
CA GLN A 312 9.56 37.80 4.67
C GLN A 312 10.70 38.21 3.75
N GLY A 313 11.04 39.50 3.70
CA GLY A 313 11.94 40.10 2.71
C GLY A 313 13.10 39.24 2.20
N GLY A 314 14.02 38.80 3.08
CA GLY A 314 15.14 37.94 2.68
C GLY A 314 14.74 36.51 2.34
N GLY A 315 13.83 35.89 3.09
CA GLY A 315 13.41 34.50 2.92
C GLY A 315 12.32 34.30 1.88
N GLY A 316 11.74 35.39 1.36
CA GLY A 316 10.61 35.29 0.41
C GLY A 316 9.36 34.69 1.04
N ASN A 317 8.59 33.95 0.25
CA ASN A 317 7.48 33.19 0.78
C ASN A 317 8.02 32.07 1.68
N PHE A 318 7.47 31.99 2.89
CA PHE A 318 7.91 31.01 3.88
C PHE A 318 6.74 30.32 4.57
N LEU A 319 7.02 29.12 5.04
CA LEU A 319 6.12 28.32 5.87
C LEU A 319 6.90 27.81 7.09
N LYS A 320 6.29 27.89 8.29
CA LYS A 320 6.87 27.32 9.51
C LYS A 320 5.90 26.32 10.14
N ILE A 321 6.41 25.13 10.45
CA ILE A 321 5.66 24.03 11.03
C ILE A 321 6.27 23.67 12.38
N ARG A 322 5.44 23.56 13.40
CA ARG A 322 5.79 23.02 14.73
C ARG A 322 5.41 21.55 14.75
N HIS A 323 6.40 20.69 14.94
CA HIS A 323 6.20 19.24 14.97
C HIS A 323 5.85 18.72 16.37
N ASN A 324 6.49 19.27 17.39
CA ASN A 324 6.24 18.94 18.81
C ASN A 324 6.70 20.10 19.70
N SER A 325 6.82 19.87 21.00
CA SER A 325 7.30 20.87 21.96
C SER A 325 8.74 21.34 21.70
N SER A 326 9.57 20.50 21.10
CA SER A 326 11.00 20.75 20.91
C SER A 326 11.38 21.13 19.49
N TYR A 327 10.68 20.62 18.46
CA TYR A 327 11.09 20.74 17.06
C TYR A 327 10.14 21.58 16.23
N SER A 328 10.70 22.47 15.42
CA SER A 328 10.00 23.15 14.33
C SER A 328 10.87 23.26 13.09
N THR A 329 10.23 23.40 11.92
CA THR A 329 10.91 23.58 10.64
C THR A 329 10.44 24.83 9.93
N THR A 330 11.32 25.40 9.08
CA THR A 330 10.99 26.52 8.20
C THR A 330 11.42 26.20 6.78
N TYR A 331 10.54 26.48 5.84
CA TYR A 331 10.68 26.30 4.40
C TYR A 331 10.61 27.68 3.74
N MET A 332 11.63 28.09 2.98
CA MET A 332 11.72 29.44 2.42
C MET A 332 11.96 29.44 0.90
N HIS A 333 11.89 30.64 0.31
CA HIS A 333 11.97 30.88 -1.14
C HIS A 333 10.88 30.19 -1.96
N LEU A 334 9.72 29.90 -1.35
CA LEU A 334 8.61 29.18 -1.95
C LEU A 334 7.96 29.95 -3.10
N SER A 335 7.53 29.25 -4.16
CA SER A 335 6.74 29.84 -5.24
C SER A 335 5.28 30.03 -4.86
N ARG A 336 4.71 29.04 -4.18
CA ARG A 336 3.33 29.01 -3.68
C ARG A 336 3.18 27.99 -2.57
N PHE A 337 2.08 28.11 -1.81
CA PHE A 337 1.67 27.11 -0.82
C PHE A 337 0.75 26.09 -1.46
N ALA A 338 0.67 24.89 -0.89
CA ALA A 338 -0.31 23.90 -1.29
C ALA A 338 -1.74 24.32 -0.90
N ARG A 339 -2.72 23.77 -1.62
CA ARG A 339 -4.13 24.08 -1.37
C ARG A 339 -4.54 23.65 0.05
N GLY A 340 -5.26 24.49 0.76
CA GLY A 340 -5.72 24.20 2.12
C GLY A 340 -4.71 24.53 3.23
N ILE A 341 -3.43 24.77 2.93
CA ILE A 341 -2.42 25.11 3.93
C ILE A 341 -2.63 26.54 4.43
N ARG A 342 -2.94 26.67 5.73
CA ARG A 342 -3.13 27.94 6.47
C ARG A 342 -2.56 27.81 7.88
N ILE A 343 -2.35 28.93 8.57
CA ILE A 343 -1.93 28.90 9.98
C ILE A 343 -3.00 28.15 10.78
N GLY A 344 -2.56 27.22 11.65
CA GLY A 344 -3.42 26.30 12.39
C GLY A 344 -3.72 24.97 11.68
N SER A 345 -3.42 24.82 10.36
CA SER A 345 -3.59 23.54 9.68
C SER A 345 -2.68 22.47 10.28
N THR A 346 -3.24 21.30 10.53
CA THR A 346 -2.47 20.08 10.84
C THR A 346 -1.97 19.49 9.52
N VAL A 347 -0.73 19.06 9.49
CA VAL A 347 -0.10 18.40 8.34
C VAL A 347 0.52 17.09 8.76
N GLN A 348 0.53 16.12 7.85
CA GLN A 348 1.15 14.82 8.07
C GLN A 348 2.61 14.81 7.57
N GLN A 349 3.41 13.87 8.06
CA GLN A 349 4.73 13.61 7.49
C GLN A 349 4.60 13.21 6.02
N GLY A 350 5.40 13.84 5.14
CA GLY A 350 5.36 13.57 3.70
C GLY A 350 4.28 14.34 2.94
N GLU A 351 3.39 15.04 3.62
CA GLU A 351 2.36 15.88 2.98
C GLU A 351 3.00 17.04 2.23
N VAL A 352 2.53 17.28 0.99
CA VAL A 352 2.96 18.43 0.20
C VAL A 352 2.38 19.71 0.78
N VAL A 353 3.25 20.58 1.30
CA VAL A 353 2.84 21.82 2.00
C VAL A 353 3.12 23.08 1.17
N ALA A 354 4.02 23.00 0.20
CA ALA A 354 4.42 24.13 -0.64
C ALA A 354 5.12 23.65 -1.92
N TYR A 355 5.64 24.60 -2.69
CA TYR A 355 6.39 24.31 -3.91
C TYR A 355 7.65 25.21 -4.00
N VAL A 356 8.76 24.63 -4.46
CA VAL A 356 10.02 25.32 -4.66
C VAL A 356 9.85 26.56 -5.54
N GLY A 357 10.51 27.63 -5.17
CA GLY A 357 10.50 28.91 -5.89
C GLY A 357 11.86 29.58 -5.91
N SER A 358 11.84 30.92 -6.05
CA SER A 358 13.01 31.80 -6.00
C SER A 358 12.58 33.18 -5.49
N THR A 359 11.66 33.23 -4.52
CA THR A 359 11.17 34.49 -3.95
C THR A 359 12.10 35.03 -2.87
N GLY A 360 12.13 36.34 -2.66
CA GLY A 360 13.04 37.00 -1.73
C GLY A 360 14.48 37.13 -2.27
N LEU A 361 15.48 37.08 -1.39
CA LEU A 361 16.92 37.18 -1.76
C LEU A 361 17.44 35.81 -2.23
N SER A 362 17.12 35.45 -3.46
CA SER A 362 17.49 34.19 -4.09
C SER A 362 18.19 34.43 -5.42
N THR A 363 19.23 33.66 -5.74
CA THR A 363 19.95 33.69 -7.01
C THR A 363 19.39 32.74 -8.06
N GLY A 364 18.44 31.85 -7.69
CA GLY A 364 17.81 30.86 -8.56
C GLY A 364 16.90 29.92 -7.78
N PRO A 365 16.17 29.05 -8.47
CA PRO A 365 15.23 28.15 -7.81
C PRO A 365 15.90 27.21 -6.81
N HIS A 366 15.52 27.32 -5.54
CA HIS A 366 15.97 26.45 -4.45
C HIS A 366 15.03 26.53 -3.26
N LEU A 367 15.18 25.60 -2.31
CA LEU A 367 14.55 25.61 -1.01
C LEU A 367 15.62 25.87 0.06
N ASP A 368 15.52 26.97 0.84
CA ASP A 368 16.25 27.11 2.11
C ASP A 368 15.41 26.43 3.20
N PHE A 369 15.94 25.34 3.71
CA PHE A 369 15.29 24.50 4.72
C PHE A 369 16.01 24.58 6.05
N ARG A 370 15.27 24.84 7.12
CA ARG A 370 15.81 25.01 8.47
C ARG A 370 15.08 24.15 9.48
N VAL A 371 15.86 23.61 10.42
CA VAL A 371 15.35 22.87 11.58
C VAL A 371 15.75 23.62 12.85
N TYR A 372 14.80 23.69 13.78
CA TYR A 372 15.00 24.29 15.09
C TYR A 372 14.70 23.25 16.17
N LYS A 373 15.59 23.20 17.18
CA LYS A 373 15.38 22.43 18.41
C LYS A 373 15.35 23.40 19.58
N ASN A 374 14.26 23.41 20.34
CA ASN A 374 14.02 24.36 21.46
C ASN A 374 14.24 25.83 21.03
N GLY A 375 13.78 26.18 19.82
CA GLY A 375 13.92 27.52 19.24
C GLY A 375 15.28 27.87 18.66
N GLN A 376 16.31 27.04 18.87
CA GLN A 376 17.64 27.24 18.31
C GLN A 376 17.83 26.52 16.98
N PRO A 377 18.42 27.15 15.96
CA PRO A 377 18.69 26.50 14.68
C PRO A 377 19.76 25.42 14.84
N ILE A 378 19.52 24.25 14.26
CA ILE A 378 20.45 23.13 14.24
C ILE A 378 20.71 22.70 12.81
N ASN A 379 21.84 21.99 12.58
CA ASN A 379 22.15 21.47 11.24
C ASN A 379 21.14 20.39 10.84
N PRO A 380 20.35 20.62 9.78
CA PRO A 380 19.33 19.64 9.36
C PRO A 380 19.89 18.25 9.01
N LEU A 381 21.15 18.16 8.55
CA LEU A 381 21.77 16.87 8.21
C LEU A 381 22.14 16.03 9.45
N HIS A 382 22.22 16.65 10.62
CA HIS A 382 22.59 15.97 11.87
C HIS A 382 21.40 15.84 12.83
N VAL A 383 20.18 16.01 12.32
CA VAL A 383 18.99 15.82 13.13
C VAL A 383 18.78 14.32 13.36
N GLU A 384 19.04 13.87 14.56
CA GLU A 384 18.56 12.59 15.02
C GLU A 384 17.04 12.68 15.23
N ALA A 385 16.29 12.26 14.22
CA ALA A 385 14.85 12.21 14.34
C ALA A 385 14.47 11.21 15.44
N PRO A 386 13.72 11.64 16.46
CA PRO A 386 13.19 10.68 17.43
C PRO A 386 12.35 9.63 16.71
N PRO A 387 12.29 8.38 17.20
CA PRO A 387 11.34 7.41 16.68
C PRO A 387 9.93 8.01 16.74
N SER A 388 9.09 7.69 15.80
CA SER A 388 7.65 7.88 15.88
C SER A 388 7.13 7.21 17.16
N LYS A 389 5.88 7.44 17.53
CA LYS A 389 5.32 6.93 18.80
C LYS A 389 5.58 5.42 18.93
N PRO A 390 6.20 4.96 20.02
CA PRO A 390 6.32 3.52 20.29
C PRO A 390 4.94 2.90 20.55
N VAL A 391 4.89 1.58 20.58
CA VAL A 391 3.70 0.85 21.04
C VAL A 391 3.35 1.33 22.44
N LYS A 392 2.09 1.69 22.65
CA LYS A 392 1.58 2.18 23.93
C LYS A 392 1.72 1.12 25.01
N PRO A 393 2.04 1.51 26.27
CA PRO A 393 2.21 0.54 27.37
C PRO A 393 1.02 -0.42 27.54
N GLU A 394 -0.20 0.10 27.41
CA GLU A 394 -1.44 -0.68 27.53
C GLU A 394 -1.67 -1.70 26.39
N LEU A 395 -1.00 -1.53 25.25
CA LEU A 395 -1.10 -2.43 24.08
C LEU A 395 0.11 -3.37 23.96
N ARG A 396 1.05 -3.30 24.93
CA ARG A 396 2.32 -4.03 24.84
C ARG A 396 2.14 -5.55 24.79
N ASP A 397 1.24 -6.10 25.58
CA ASP A 397 1.00 -7.54 25.60
C ASP A 397 0.40 -8.04 24.30
N SER A 398 -0.55 -7.29 23.73
CA SER A 398 -1.12 -7.57 22.40
C SER A 398 -0.04 -7.50 21.32
N PHE A 399 0.83 -6.50 21.36
CA PHE A 399 1.96 -6.39 20.42
C PHE A 399 2.92 -7.59 20.57
N LEU A 400 3.26 -8.00 21.78
CA LEU A 400 4.16 -9.16 22.01
C LEU A 400 3.58 -10.46 21.45
N LEU A 401 2.26 -10.64 21.54
CA LEU A 401 1.57 -11.79 20.95
C LEU A 401 1.67 -11.75 19.41
N VAL A 402 1.35 -10.62 18.77
CA VAL A 402 1.46 -10.44 17.32
C VAL A 402 2.90 -10.67 16.86
N LYS A 403 3.87 -10.05 17.53
CA LYS A 403 5.30 -10.25 17.27
C LYS A 403 5.68 -11.73 17.28
N LYS A 404 5.33 -12.45 18.36
CA LYS A 404 5.66 -13.87 18.54
C LYS A 404 5.06 -14.71 17.41
N THR A 405 3.79 -14.49 17.09
CA THR A 405 3.08 -15.22 16.02
C THR A 405 3.77 -15.02 14.67
N LEU A 406 3.98 -13.78 14.27
CA LEU A 406 4.53 -13.45 12.94
C LEU A 406 5.99 -13.88 12.78
N LEU A 407 6.83 -13.69 13.80
CA LEU A 407 8.23 -14.12 13.72
C LEU A 407 8.36 -15.64 13.71
N ASN A 408 7.57 -16.37 14.50
CA ASN A 408 7.53 -17.84 14.47
C ASN A 408 7.07 -18.35 13.10
N GLU A 409 6.12 -17.66 12.46
CA GLU A 409 5.66 -18.01 11.12
C GLU A 409 6.76 -17.80 10.07
N ILE A 410 7.46 -16.65 10.10
CA ILE A 410 8.63 -16.41 9.23
C ILE A 410 9.67 -17.53 9.41
N ASP A 411 10.04 -17.86 10.67
CA ASP A 411 11.02 -18.91 10.97
C ASP A 411 10.55 -20.28 10.45
N SER A 412 9.26 -20.56 10.52
CA SER A 412 8.68 -21.81 10.01
C SER A 412 8.71 -21.85 8.48
N CYS A 413 8.37 -20.74 7.82
CA CYS A 413 8.44 -20.60 6.37
C CYS A 413 9.89 -20.72 5.87
N ILE A 414 10.86 -20.12 6.57
CA ILE A 414 12.29 -20.26 6.23
C ILE A 414 12.69 -21.72 6.27
N ARG A 415 12.34 -22.44 7.35
CA ARG A 415 12.66 -23.89 7.48
C ARG A 415 12.03 -24.73 6.37
N LEU A 416 10.79 -24.44 5.98
CA LEU A 416 10.10 -25.12 4.89
C LEU A 416 10.74 -24.79 3.53
N ASN A 417 11.16 -23.53 3.34
CA ASN A 417 11.76 -23.09 2.09
C ASN A 417 13.23 -23.53 1.94
N LEU A 418 13.94 -23.83 3.02
CA LEU A 418 15.28 -24.44 2.97
C LEU A 418 15.27 -25.82 2.27
N ALA A 419 14.14 -26.53 2.30
CA ALA A 419 13.96 -27.77 1.53
C ALA A 419 13.80 -27.51 0.01
N HIS A 420 13.44 -26.28 -0.38
CA HIS A 420 13.21 -25.85 -1.77
C HIS A 420 13.71 -24.39 -1.96
N PRO A 421 15.02 -24.15 -1.98
CA PRO A 421 15.58 -22.81 -2.04
C PRO A 421 15.20 -22.08 -3.33
N ASN A 422 15.12 -20.75 -3.26
CA ASN A 422 14.81 -19.83 -4.36
C ASN A 422 13.37 -19.91 -4.89
N ARG A 423 12.36 -20.02 -4.00
CA ARG A 423 10.96 -20.06 -4.39
C ARG A 423 10.10 -19.17 -3.52
N THR A 424 9.25 -18.36 -4.16
CA THR A 424 8.13 -17.72 -3.49
C THR A 424 7.07 -18.77 -3.18
N MET A 425 6.61 -18.82 -1.92
CA MET A 425 5.60 -19.76 -1.46
C MET A 425 4.25 -19.07 -1.28
N ALA A 426 3.17 -19.66 -1.80
CA ALA A 426 1.81 -19.30 -1.42
C ALA A 426 1.53 -19.81 0.01
N LEU A 427 0.95 -18.97 0.85
CA LEU A 427 0.51 -19.33 2.19
C LEU A 427 -1.01 -19.47 2.21
N ILE A 428 -1.51 -20.50 2.89
CA ILE A 428 -2.94 -20.66 3.10
C ILE A 428 -3.37 -19.59 4.10
N ASN A 429 -4.40 -18.82 3.76
CA ASN A 429 -4.98 -17.85 4.68
C ASN A 429 -5.58 -18.56 5.89
N ALA A 430 -5.01 -18.37 7.08
CA ALA A 430 -5.52 -18.95 8.32
C ALA A 430 -6.91 -18.46 8.72
N ASN A 431 -7.46 -17.45 8.02
CA ASN A 431 -8.72 -16.77 8.36
C ASN A 431 -9.95 -17.22 7.56
N THR A 432 -9.88 -18.27 6.73
CA THR A 432 -11.04 -18.70 5.94
C THR A 432 -12.02 -19.60 6.72
N ASN A 433 -11.75 -19.91 8.01
CA ASN A 433 -12.59 -20.78 8.83
C ASN A 433 -13.23 -20.11 10.05
N MET A 434 -13.41 -18.78 10.06
CA MET A 434 -14.27 -18.11 11.02
C MET A 434 -15.31 -17.27 10.27
N LYS A 435 -16.36 -17.95 9.84
CA LYS A 435 -17.68 -17.37 9.60
C LYS A 435 -18.69 -18.05 10.49
#